data_0804379d75d38dbaa81395caca89c393
#
_entry.id   0804379d75d38dbaa81395caca89c393
#
_cell.length_a   1.000
_cell.length_b   1.000
_cell.length_c   1.000
_cell.angle_alpha   90.00
_cell.angle_beta   90.00
_cell.angle_gamma   90.00
#
_symmetry.space_group_name_H-M   'P 1'
#
loop_
_entity.id
_entity.type
_entity.pdbx_description
1 polymer ?
#
loop_
_entity_poly.entity_id
_entity_poly.type
_entity_poly.pdbx_seq_one_letter_code
_entity_poly.pdbx_strand_id
1 'polypeptide(L)'
;FEYDGDITPLENDLETFCSNEKAKTFTMKKYDHFDNRVIYMDVNMSKEGKKFHDKVIEILGKYPYIHFNKNDGKDKKFHVTLTSKKVPPIFNEVWEYVNELPFEFKCTFDNVMIYKWVKNTWELHREFIIGKNDA
;
A
#
# COMPACT_ATOMS: atom_id res chain seq x y z
N PHE A 1 -9.94 -0.23 4.78
CA PHE A 1 -11.32 -0.75 4.73
C PHE A 1 -11.79 -1.20 6.11
N GLU A 2 -13.08 -1.30 6.27
CA GLU A 2 -13.71 -1.86 7.46
C GLU A 2 -14.46 -3.14 7.10
N TYR A 3 -14.64 -4.04 8.05
CA TYR A 3 -15.42 -5.25 7.87
C TYR A 3 -16.21 -5.58 9.14
N ASP A 4 -17.31 -6.30 8.97
CA ASP A 4 -18.20 -6.69 10.07
C ASP A 4 -18.64 -8.17 10.01
N GLY A 5 -17.75 -9.03 9.55
CA GLY A 5 -17.99 -10.46 9.40
C GLY A 5 -16.77 -11.30 9.70
N ASP A 6 -16.80 -12.59 9.30
CA ASP A 6 -15.65 -13.48 9.41
C ASP A 6 -14.65 -13.20 8.29
N ILE A 7 -13.45 -12.81 8.65
CA ILE A 7 -12.38 -12.48 7.69
C ILE A 7 -11.69 -13.73 7.10
N THR A 8 -11.90 -14.89 7.67
CA THR A 8 -11.20 -16.12 7.25
C THR A 8 -11.37 -16.45 5.77
N PRO A 9 -12.57 -16.38 5.17
CA PRO A 9 -12.71 -16.63 3.72
C PRO A 9 -11.89 -15.65 2.87
N LEU A 10 -11.86 -14.37 3.24
CA LEU A 10 -11.03 -13.37 2.55
C LEU A 10 -9.54 -13.71 2.67
N GLU A 11 -9.08 -14.07 3.86
CA GLU A 11 -7.68 -14.45 4.08
C GLU A 11 -7.30 -15.66 3.23
N ASN A 12 -8.17 -16.64 3.11
CA ASN A 12 -7.92 -17.82 2.27
C ASN A 12 -7.85 -17.46 0.77
N ASP A 13 -8.70 -16.57 0.29
CA ASP A 13 -8.65 -16.08 -1.09
C ASP A 13 -7.38 -15.31 -1.37
N LEU A 14 -6.96 -14.44 -0.46
CA LEU A 14 -5.71 -13.69 -0.60
C LEU A 14 -4.49 -14.61 -0.57
N GLU A 15 -4.48 -15.61 0.30
CA GLU A 15 -3.40 -16.60 0.35
C GLU A 15 -3.28 -17.35 -0.98
N THR A 16 -4.37 -17.82 -1.51
CA THR A 16 -4.40 -18.53 -2.79
C THR A 16 -3.95 -17.64 -3.94
N PHE A 17 -4.48 -16.43 -4.00
CA PHE A 17 -4.12 -15.48 -5.05
C PHE A 17 -2.63 -15.13 -5.01
N CYS A 18 -2.13 -14.71 -3.85
CA CYS A 18 -0.73 -14.31 -3.70
C CYS A 18 0.23 -15.47 -3.97
N SER A 19 -0.10 -16.67 -3.52
CA SER A 19 0.76 -17.86 -3.71
C SER A 19 0.98 -18.21 -5.17
N ASN A 20 0.03 -17.89 -6.05
CA ASN A 20 0.08 -18.19 -7.48
C ASN A 20 0.53 -17.02 -8.35
N GLU A 21 0.83 -15.89 -7.75
CA GLU A 21 1.34 -14.71 -8.46
C GLU A 21 2.87 -14.65 -8.38
N LYS A 22 3.47 -13.77 -9.17
CA LYS A 22 4.91 -13.48 -9.11
C LYS A 22 5.14 -12.12 -8.48
N ALA A 23 6.27 -11.96 -7.81
CA ALA A 23 6.70 -10.68 -7.29
C ALA A 23 6.67 -9.60 -8.38
N LYS A 24 6.30 -8.37 -8.00
CA LYS A 24 6.13 -7.26 -8.95
C LYS A 24 7.16 -6.18 -8.68
N THR A 25 7.46 -5.39 -9.71
CA THR A 25 8.46 -4.35 -9.63
C THR A 25 7.83 -2.96 -9.58
N PHE A 26 8.57 -2.04 -8.99
CA PHE A 26 8.25 -0.62 -9.01
C PHE A 26 9.55 0.19 -8.86
N THR A 27 9.46 1.47 -9.18
CA THR A 27 10.59 2.39 -9.01
C THR A 27 10.18 3.56 -8.14
N MET A 28 11.14 4.15 -7.43
CA MET A 28 10.97 5.39 -6.69
C MET A 28 12.11 6.33 -7.06
N LYS A 29 11.80 7.56 -7.44
CA LYS A 29 12.80 8.51 -7.94
C LYS A 29 12.62 9.94 -7.45
N LYS A 30 11.44 10.32 -7.03
CA LYS A 30 11.12 11.69 -6.62
C LYS A 30 10.22 11.73 -5.42
N TYR A 31 10.20 12.90 -4.78
CA TYR A 31 9.26 13.20 -3.70
C TYR A 31 8.03 13.88 -4.27
N ASP A 32 6.93 13.74 -3.55
CA ASP A 32 5.70 14.48 -3.81
C ASP A 32 4.96 14.68 -2.48
N HIS A 33 3.81 15.32 -2.53
CA HIS A 33 3.09 15.66 -1.30
C HIS A 33 1.57 15.68 -1.53
N PHE A 34 0.83 15.44 -0.46
CA PHE A 34 -0.62 15.67 -0.40
C PHE A 34 -0.85 16.99 0.34
N ASP A 35 -1.23 18.04 -0.37
CA ASP A 35 -1.34 19.39 0.16
C ASP A 35 -0.05 19.77 0.92
N ASN A 36 -0.19 20.36 2.11
CA ASN A 36 0.92 20.62 3.01
C ASN A 36 0.94 19.67 4.23
N ARG A 37 0.26 18.53 4.12
CA ARG A 37 0.03 17.61 5.25
C ARG A 37 0.95 16.40 5.24
N VAL A 38 1.30 15.90 4.05
CA VAL A 38 2.06 14.66 3.90
C VAL A 38 3.11 14.82 2.81
N ILE A 39 4.35 14.46 3.13
CA ILE A 39 5.44 14.35 2.16
C ILE A 39 5.77 12.87 2.02
N TYR A 40 5.88 12.41 0.78
CA TYR A 40 6.11 11.00 0.49
C TYR A 40 7.10 10.82 -0.66
N MET A 41 7.65 9.60 -0.73
CA MET A 41 8.38 9.13 -1.90
C MET A 41 7.35 8.61 -2.91
N ASP A 42 7.39 9.14 -4.14
CA ASP A 42 6.49 8.72 -5.20
C ASP A 42 6.85 7.32 -5.68
N VAL A 43 5.85 6.47 -5.81
CA VAL A 43 6.01 5.09 -6.31
C VAL A 43 5.50 5.02 -7.73
N ASN A 44 6.41 4.70 -8.65
CA ASN A 44 6.05 4.42 -10.04
C ASN A 44 5.87 2.91 -10.19
N MET A 45 4.63 2.47 -10.10
CA MET A 45 4.27 1.05 -10.13
C MET A 45 4.34 0.52 -11.56
N SER A 46 4.89 -0.69 -11.71
CA SER A 46 4.84 -1.39 -13.00
C SER A 46 3.39 -1.69 -13.40
N LYS A 47 3.18 -1.91 -14.68
CA LYS A 47 1.86 -2.28 -15.23
C LYS A 47 1.33 -3.55 -14.57
N GLU A 48 2.19 -4.54 -14.37
CA GLU A 48 1.86 -5.79 -13.72
C GLU A 48 1.54 -5.61 -12.24
N GLY A 49 2.28 -4.72 -11.56
CA GLY A 49 2.01 -4.37 -10.16
C GLY A 49 0.67 -3.67 -10.00
N LYS A 50 0.31 -2.78 -10.92
CA LYS A 50 -1.01 -2.13 -10.93
C LYS A 50 -2.13 -3.15 -11.13
N LYS A 51 -1.97 -4.08 -12.06
CA LYS A 51 -2.93 -5.17 -12.26
C LYS A 51 -3.09 -6.04 -11.02
N PHE A 52 -1.99 -6.36 -10.36
CA PHE A 52 -2.02 -7.10 -9.10
C PHE A 52 -2.84 -6.36 -8.04
N HIS A 53 -2.57 -5.08 -7.86
CA HIS A 53 -3.32 -4.24 -6.93
C HIS A 53 -4.83 -4.25 -7.25
N ASP A 54 -5.18 -4.06 -8.50
CA ASP A 54 -6.58 -4.03 -8.94
C ASP A 54 -7.28 -5.36 -8.65
N LYS A 55 -6.59 -6.48 -8.82
CA LYS A 55 -7.13 -7.80 -8.48
C LYS A 55 -7.33 -7.99 -7.00
N VAL A 56 -6.43 -7.48 -6.16
CA VAL A 56 -6.63 -7.48 -4.70
C VAL A 56 -7.89 -6.70 -4.34
N ILE A 57 -8.10 -5.54 -4.94
CA ILE A 57 -9.31 -4.74 -4.72
C ILE A 57 -10.57 -5.50 -5.16
N GLU A 58 -10.51 -6.20 -6.29
CA GLU A 58 -11.62 -7.04 -6.77
C GLU A 58 -11.95 -8.18 -5.78
N ILE A 59 -10.93 -8.82 -5.22
CA ILE A 59 -11.12 -9.86 -4.20
C ILE A 59 -11.82 -9.29 -2.98
N LEU A 60 -11.36 -8.15 -2.48
CA LEU A 60 -12.00 -7.47 -1.35
C LEU A 60 -13.46 -7.13 -1.66
N GLY A 61 -13.73 -6.65 -2.86
CA GLY A 61 -15.08 -6.25 -3.28
C GLY A 61 -16.10 -7.38 -3.40
N LYS A 62 -15.67 -8.65 -3.40
CA LYS A 62 -16.57 -9.80 -3.43
C LYS A 62 -17.32 -10.02 -2.11
N TYR A 63 -16.83 -9.47 -1.02
CA TYR A 63 -17.35 -9.73 0.31
C TYR A 63 -18.28 -8.61 0.76
N PRO A 64 -19.56 -8.89 1.01
CA PRO A 64 -20.54 -7.85 1.36
C PRO A 64 -20.29 -7.20 2.71
N TYR A 65 -19.50 -7.85 3.57
CA TYR A 65 -19.14 -7.30 4.87
C TYR A 65 -17.85 -6.45 4.86
N ILE A 66 -17.24 -6.29 3.70
CA ILE A 66 -16.11 -5.36 3.50
C ILE A 66 -16.67 -4.01 3.09
N HIS A 67 -16.31 -2.96 3.83
CA HIS A 67 -16.76 -1.60 3.58
C HIS A 67 -15.55 -0.73 3.20
N PHE A 68 -15.52 -0.27 1.94
CA PHE A 68 -14.47 0.63 1.49
C PHE A 68 -14.71 2.06 2.00
N ASN A 69 -13.64 2.69 2.45
CA ASN A 69 -13.63 4.11 2.74
C ASN A 69 -13.50 4.91 1.44
N LYS A 70 -13.73 6.23 1.52
CA LYS A 70 -13.71 7.13 0.36
C LYS A 70 -12.47 7.00 -0.52
N ASN A 71 -11.31 6.77 0.08
CA ASN A 71 -10.03 6.73 -0.61
C ASN A 71 -9.55 5.29 -0.93
N ASP A 72 -10.36 4.30 -0.66
CA ASP A 72 -10.08 2.92 -1.02
C ASP A 72 -10.51 2.65 -2.46
N GLY A 73 -9.87 1.70 -3.11
CA GLY A 73 -10.24 1.28 -4.46
C GLY A 73 -9.08 1.24 -5.43
N LYS A 74 -9.42 1.14 -6.73
CA LYS A 74 -8.42 0.95 -7.79
C LYS A 74 -7.62 2.21 -8.09
N ASP A 75 -8.23 3.39 -7.96
CA ASP A 75 -7.60 4.67 -8.24
C ASP A 75 -6.79 5.17 -7.05
N LYS A 76 -5.78 4.40 -6.69
CA LYS A 76 -4.92 4.70 -5.54
C LYS A 76 -3.58 5.25 -6.00
N LYS A 77 -3.14 6.34 -5.36
CA LYS A 77 -1.78 6.85 -5.53
C LYS A 77 -0.84 6.00 -4.68
N PHE A 78 0.07 5.29 -5.33
CA PHE A 78 1.09 4.52 -4.62
C PHE A 78 2.17 5.45 -4.09
N HIS A 79 2.50 5.29 -2.81
CA HIS A 79 3.45 6.18 -2.14
C HIS A 79 4.03 5.54 -0.89
N VAL A 80 5.20 6.07 -0.49
CA VAL A 80 5.83 5.72 0.79
C VAL A 80 5.94 7.00 1.60
N THR A 81 5.14 7.11 2.64
CA THR A 81 5.08 8.31 3.49
C THR A 81 6.38 8.49 4.27
N LEU A 82 6.96 9.68 4.16
CA LEU A 82 8.12 10.06 4.95
C LEU A 82 7.70 10.77 6.24
N THR A 83 6.78 11.72 6.14
CA THR A 83 6.30 12.47 7.29
C THR A 83 4.89 12.96 7.05
N SER A 84 4.07 12.96 8.10
CA SER A 84 2.68 13.37 8.03
C SER A 84 2.21 14.20 9.21
N LYS A 85 2.71 13.93 10.41
CA LYS A 85 2.27 14.64 11.63
C LYS A 85 3.03 15.95 11.79
N LYS A 86 2.29 17.02 12.13
CA LYS A 86 2.87 18.35 12.43
C LYS A 86 3.62 19.00 11.25
N VAL A 87 3.33 18.56 10.03
CA VAL A 87 3.99 19.06 8.81
C VAL A 87 3.52 20.46 8.41
N PRO A 88 2.21 20.81 8.46
CA PRO A 88 1.74 22.07 7.88
C PRO A 88 2.53 23.31 8.27
N PRO A 89 2.86 23.53 9.56
CA PRO A 89 3.59 24.75 9.95
C PRO A 89 5.02 24.83 9.43
N ILE A 90 5.63 23.70 9.07
CA ILE A 90 7.03 23.62 8.64
C ILE A 90 7.18 22.96 7.26
N PHE A 91 6.10 22.89 6.50
CA PHE A 91 6.08 22.18 5.21
C PHE A 91 7.19 22.66 4.27
N ASN A 92 7.34 23.96 4.07
CA ASN A 92 8.32 24.49 3.13
C ASN A 92 9.75 24.09 3.50
N GLU A 93 10.09 24.15 4.77
CA GLU A 93 11.42 23.79 5.27
C GLU A 93 11.72 22.31 5.06
N VAL A 94 10.74 21.44 5.37
CA VAL A 94 10.90 19.99 5.19
C VAL A 94 10.96 19.64 3.71
N TRP A 95 10.12 20.26 2.88
CA TRP A 95 10.08 20.05 1.45
C TRP A 95 11.42 20.40 0.78
N GLU A 96 11.97 21.55 1.11
CA GLU A 96 13.30 21.96 0.61
C GLU A 96 14.39 21.00 1.06
N TYR A 97 14.37 20.59 2.32
CA TYR A 97 15.36 19.68 2.89
C TYR A 97 15.36 18.32 2.16
N VAL A 98 14.19 17.68 1.99
CA VAL A 98 14.15 16.35 1.36
C VAL A 98 14.56 16.42 -0.12
N ASN A 99 14.24 17.50 -0.82
CA ASN A 99 14.61 17.65 -2.22
C ASN A 99 16.12 17.88 -2.45
N GLU A 100 16.88 18.17 -1.39
CA GLU A 100 18.34 18.18 -1.43
C GLU A 100 18.95 16.78 -1.35
N LEU A 101 18.14 15.75 -1.07
CA LEU A 101 18.55 14.35 -0.88
C LEU A 101 18.03 13.49 -2.03
N PRO A 102 18.61 13.56 -3.21
CA PRO A 102 18.14 12.78 -4.36
C PRO A 102 18.26 11.28 -4.11
N PHE A 103 17.35 10.52 -4.69
CA PHE A 103 17.36 9.08 -4.60
C PHE A 103 16.84 8.46 -5.89
N GLU A 104 17.18 7.21 -6.12
CA GLU A 104 16.61 6.38 -7.19
C GLU A 104 16.66 4.93 -6.74
N PHE A 105 15.50 4.29 -6.63
CA PHE A 105 15.40 2.89 -6.23
C PHE A 105 14.61 2.09 -7.26
N LYS A 106 15.13 0.92 -7.61
CA LYS A 106 14.40 -0.14 -8.28
C LYS A 106 14.03 -1.16 -7.23
N CYS A 107 12.75 -1.41 -7.06
CA CYS A 107 12.22 -2.22 -5.96
C CYS A 107 11.37 -3.37 -6.47
N THR A 108 11.25 -4.37 -5.63
CA THR A 108 10.35 -5.50 -5.85
C THR A 108 9.49 -5.66 -4.61
N PHE A 109 8.19 -5.87 -4.78
CA PHE A 109 7.36 -6.28 -3.66
C PHE A 109 6.94 -7.73 -3.83
N ASP A 110 7.00 -8.48 -2.74
CA ASP A 110 6.80 -9.92 -2.68
C ASP A 110 5.83 -10.34 -1.58
N ASN A 111 5.10 -9.38 -1.01
CA ASN A 111 4.13 -9.66 0.04
C ASN A 111 2.96 -8.67 0.03
N VAL A 112 1.88 -9.11 0.65
CA VAL A 112 0.72 -8.28 1.00
C VAL A 112 0.48 -8.48 2.48
N MET A 113 0.24 -7.40 3.21
CA MET A 113 0.02 -7.44 4.65
C MET A 113 -1.31 -6.82 5.02
N ILE A 114 -1.99 -7.42 5.98
CA ILE A 114 -3.15 -6.83 6.63
C ILE A 114 -2.72 -6.34 8.00
N TYR A 115 -2.97 -5.06 8.26
CA TYR A 115 -2.78 -4.45 9.58
C TYR A 115 -4.14 -4.17 10.20
N LYS A 116 -4.23 -4.34 11.51
CA LYS A 116 -5.40 -3.98 12.31
C LYS A 116 -5.13 -2.73 13.13
N TRP A 117 -6.10 -1.85 13.21
CA TRP A 117 -6.08 -0.72 14.12
C TRP A 117 -6.52 -1.18 15.51
N VAL A 118 -5.58 -1.21 16.45
CA VAL A 118 -5.79 -1.71 17.81
C VAL A 118 -5.16 -0.73 18.81
N LYS A 119 -5.96 -0.23 19.75
CA LYS A 119 -5.48 0.67 20.82
C LYS A 119 -4.65 1.85 20.29
N ASN A 120 -5.18 2.53 19.27
CA ASN A 120 -4.55 3.70 18.63
C ASN A 120 -3.21 3.41 17.92
N THR A 121 -2.98 2.16 17.51
CA THR A 121 -1.80 1.79 16.71
C THR A 121 -2.17 0.72 15.69
N TRP A 122 -1.33 0.61 14.66
CA TRP A 122 -1.45 -0.45 13.67
C TRP A 122 -0.65 -1.67 14.12
N GLU A 123 -1.28 -2.84 14.14
CA GLU A 123 -0.64 -4.12 14.43
C GLU A 123 -0.75 -5.03 13.22
N LEU A 124 0.35 -5.71 12.90
CA LEU A 124 0.34 -6.72 11.83
C LEU A 124 -0.60 -7.85 12.21
N HIS A 125 -1.60 -8.08 11.36
CA HIS A 125 -2.56 -9.17 11.52
C HIS A 125 -2.13 -10.40 10.74
N ARG A 126 -1.79 -10.22 9.46
CA ARG A 126 -1.40 -11.32 8.59
C ARG A 126 -0.54 -10.85 7.41
N GLU A 127 0.41 -11.69 7.02
CA GLU A 127 1.23 -11.52 5.82
C GLU A 127 0.94 -12.64 4.81
N PHE A 128 0.82 -12.27 3.55
CA PHE A 128 0.68 -13.19 2.41
C PHE A 128 1.91 -13.06 1.52
N ILE A 129 2.63 -14.15 1.33
CA ILE A 129 3.84 -14.16 0.49
C ILE A 129 3.43 -14.38 -0.97
N ILE A 130 3.92 -13.51 -1.86
CA ILE A 130 3.71 -13.61 -3.30
C ILE A 130 4.69 -14.63 -3.88
N GLY A 131 4.18 -15.54 -4.70
CA GLY A 131 5.01 -16.53 -5.37
C GLY A 131 5.41 -17.73 -4.52
N LYS A 132 4.68 -18.00 -3.45
CA LYS A 132 4.96 -19.13 -2.55
C LYS A 132 4.97 -20.48 -3.26
N ASN A 133 4.19 -20.61 -4.33
CA ASN A 133 4.06 -21.85 -5.11
C ASN A 133 5.02 -21.88 -6.32
N ASP A 134 5.83 -20.86 -6.53
CA ASP A 134 6.80 -20.75 -7.63
C ASP A 134 8.21 -21.28 -7.25
N ALA A 135 8.31 -21.99 -6.18
CA ALA A 135 9.60 -22.51 -5.70
C ALA A 135 10.13 -23.65 -6.59
#